data_e93a16fd04b84f41d49146551a93cc12
#
_entry.id   e93a16fd04b84f41d49146551a93cc12
#
_cell.length_a   1.000
_cell.length_b   1.000
_cell.length_c   1.000
_cell.angle_alpha   90.00
_cell.angle_beta   90.00
_cell.angle_gamma   90.00
#
_symmetry.space_group_name_H-M   'P 1'
#
loop_
_entity.id
_entity.type
_entity.pdbx_description
1 polymer ?
#
loop_
_entity_poly.entity_id
_entity_poly.type
_entity_poly.pdbx_seq_one_letter_code
_entity_poly.pdbx_strand_id
1 'polypeptide(L)'
;MITIKNKRLLFIAIIILIIISSSTYALYKANYREENKKQSNIEFEGIVNHIVDGDTLDINDNRIRLALVNTPERGQEGYMKAKKLVQSLCLNKNGEVDIDDGQRRGDRYGREVGVVYCDGINLNKELIESNLAIIYSKYCDISEFSNEEWAKPYCN
;
A
#
# COMPACT_ATOMS: atom_id res chain seq x y z
N MET A 1 -53.93 -5.21 -21.08
CA MET A 1 -53.87 -6.60 -20.57
C MET A 1 -52.49 -7.15 -20.78
N ILE A 2 -51.65 -7.33 -19.72
CA ILE A 2 -50.27 -7.83 -19.81
C ILE A 2 -50.36 -9.34 -20.07
N THR A 3 -49.84 -9.82 -21.21
CA THR A 3 -49.84 -11.23 -21.58
C THR A 3 -48.94 -12.05 -20.64
N ILE A 4 -49.25 -13.33 -20.44
CA ILE A 4 -48.51 -14.27 -19.55
C ILE A 4 -47.01 -14.29 -19.93
N LYS A 5 -46.68 -14.17 -21.19
CA LYS A 5 -45.31 -14.09 -21.71
C LYS A 5 -44.54 -12.88 -21.16
N ASN A 6 -45.20 -11.73 -21.06
CA ASN A 6 -44.60 -10.50 -20.51
C ASN A 6 -44.39 -10.58 -18.98
N LYS A 7 -45.28 -11.29 -18.26
CA LYS A 7 -45.11 -11.54 -16.81
C LYS A 7 -43.88 -12.41 -16.51
N ARG A 8 -43.64 -13.46 -17.32
CA ARG A 8 -42.42 -14.31 -17.18
C ARG A 8 -41.13 -13.54 -17.46
N LEU A 9 -41.12 -12.71 -18.52
CA LEU A 9 -39.97 -11.85 -18.82
C LEU A 9 -39.68 -10.84 -17.69
N LEU A 10 -40.69 -10.22 -17.12
CA LEU A 10 -40.58 -9.31 -16.00
C LEU A 10 -40.00 -10.02 -14.75
N PHE A 11 -40.48 -11.25 -14.47
CA PHE A 11 -40.00 -12.05 -13.35
C PHE A 11 -38.51 -12.42 -13.49
N ILE A 12 -38.08 -12.81 -14.71
CA ILE A 12 -36.68 -13.12 -15.01
C ILE A 12 -35.81 -11.86 -14.85
N ALA A 13 -36.28 -10.70 -15.31
CA ALA A 13 -35.54 -9.44 -15.18
C ALA A 13 -35.34 -9.04 -13.69
N ILE A 14 -36.36 -9.25 -12.85
CA ILE A 14 -36.28 -8.99 -11.41
C ILE A 14 -35.26 -9.94 -10.75
N ILE A 15 -35.25 -11.21 -11.11
CA ILE A 15 -34.26 -12.16 -10.57
C ILE A 15 -32.84 -11.78 -10.96
N ILE A 16 -32.62 -11.39 -12.21
CA ILE A 16 -31.31 -10.93 -12.68
C ILE A 16 -30.86 -9.67 -11.91
N LEU A 17 -31.74 -8.71 -11.69
CA LEU A 17 -31.43 -7.51 -10.87
C LEU A 17 -31.05 -7.86 -9.44
N ILE A 18 -31.75 -8.82 -8.82
CA ILE A 18 -31.42 -9.28 -7.46
C ILE A 18 -30.04 -9.96 -7.43
N ILE A 19 -29.71 -10.77 -8.42
CA ILE A 19 -28.40 -11.44 -8.51
C ILE A 19 -27.28 -10.40 -8.70
N ILE A 20 -27.47 -9.43 -9.58
CA ILE A 20 -26.49 -8.36 -9.80
C ILE A 20 -26.29 -7.54 -8.53
N SER A 21 -27.37 -7.15 -7.85
CA SER A 21 -27.28 -6.35 -6.61
C SER A 21 -26.60 -7.13 -5.46
N SER A 22 -26.85 -8.43 -5.36
CA SER A 22 -26.19 -9.27 -4.35
C SER A 22 -24.70 -9.45 -4.62
N SER A 23 -24.31 -9.59 -5.90
CA SER A 23 -22.91 -9.70 -6.31
C SER A 23 -22.14 -8.39 -6.07
N THR A 24 -22.72 -7.26 -6.42
CA THR A 24 -22.11 -5.94 -6.17
C THR A 24 -21.98 -5.65 -4.68
N TYR A 25 -22.98 -6.03 -3.88
CA TYR A 25 -22.91 -5.90 -2.42
C TYR A 25 -21.82 -6.80 -1.81
N ALA A 26 -21.66 -8.02 -2.31
CA ALA A 26 -20.60 -8.93 -1.84
C ALA A 26 -19.21 -8.39 -2.14
N LEU A 27 -18.99 -7.84 -3.36
CA LEU A 27 -17.74 -7.19 -3.75
C LEU A 27 -17.45 -5.94 -2.91
N TYR A 28 -18.45 -5.08 -2.70
CA TYR A 28 -18.35 -3.92 -1.84
C TYR A 28 -17.94 -4.31 -0.41
N LYS A 29 -18.59 -5.34 0.16
CA LYS A 29 -18.30 -5.82 1.51
C LYS A 29 -16.89 -6.44 1.61
N ALA A 30 -16.42 -7.11 0.56
CA ALA A 30 -15.06 -7.65 0.50
C ALA A 30 -14.03 -6.51 0.50
N ASN A 31 -14.17 -5.51 -0.39
CA ASN A 31 -13.29 -4.34 -0.43
C ASN A 31 -13.30 -3.57 0.89
N TYR A 32 -14.48 -3.33 1.47
CA TYR A 32 -14.61 -2.66 2.76
C TYR A 32 -13.90 -3.42 3.90
N ARG A 33 -13.90 -4.77 3.86
CA ARG A 33 -13.15 -5.58 4.84
C ARG A 33 -11.64 -5.48 4.65
N GLU A 34 -11.17 -5.47 3.40
CA GLU A 34 -9.75 -5.32 3.07
C GLU A 34 -9.24 -3.94 3.51
N GLU A 35 -9.98 -2.86 3.20
CA GLU A 35 -9.64 -1.50 3.62
C GLU A 35 -9.59 -1.39 5.15
N ASN A 36 -10.59 -1.91 5.88
CA ASN A 36 -10.59 -1.87 7.34
C ASN A 36 -9.51 -2.75 7.98
N LYS A 37 -9.16 -3.90 7.36
CA LYS A 37 -8.06 -4.73 7.82
C LYS A 37 -6.73 -3.99 7.65
N LYS A 38 -6.55 -3.30 6.53
CA LYS A 38 -5.38 -2.47 6.26
C LYS A 38 -5.28 -1.31 7.24
N GLN A 39 -6.39 -0.60 7.49
CA GLN A 39 -6.47 0.47 8.47
C GLN A 39 -6.18 0.01 9.91
N SER A 40 -6.44 -1.26 10.25
CA SER A 40 -6.19 -1.80 11.60
C SER A 40 -4.72 -2.07 11.89
N ASN A 41 -3.85 -2.07 10.89
CA ASN A 41 -2.42 -2.34 11.02
C ASN A 41 -1.57 -1.05 11.04
N ILE A 42 -2.19 0.13 10.96
CA ILE A 42 -1.47 1.40 11.08
C ILE A 42 -1.11 1.65 12.55
N GLU A 43 0.18 1.65 12.89
CA GLU A 43 0.64 1.88 14.24
C GLU A 43 0.71 3.36 14.60
N PHE A 44 1.00 4.22 13.65
CA PHE A 44 0.95 5.66 13.87
C PHE A 44 0.79 6.43 12.56
N GLU A 45 0.43 7.70 12.69
CA GLU A 45 0.31 8.65 11.58
C GLU A 45 0.88 10.03 11.96
N GLY A 46 1.19 10.81 10.97
CA GLY A 46 1.67 12.17 11.17
C GLY A 46 2.03 12.87 9.86
N ILE A 47 2.52 14.10 9.97
CA ILE A 47 2.95 14.86 8.79
C ILE A 47 4.36 14.42 8.39
N VAL A 48 4.53 14.09 7.11
CA VAL A 48 5.84 13.87 6.51
C VAL A 48 6.56 15.21 6.39
N ASN A 49 7.48 15.48 7.30
CA ASN A 49 8.15 16.78 7.41
C ASN A 49 9.53 16.82 6.75
N HIS A 50 10.14 15.66 6.49
CA HIS A 50 11.45 15.62 5.84
C HIS A 50 11.63 14.34 5.01
N ILE A 51 12.25 14.48 3.83
CA ILE A 51 12.65 13.35 2.97
C ILE A 51 14.18 13.27 3.00
N VAL A 52 14.70 12.22 3.62
CA VAL A 52 16.14 11.96 3.73
C VAL A 52 16.69 11.56 2.35
N ASP A 53 16.11 10.50 1.78
CA ASP A 53 16.43 9.96 0.44
C ASP A 53 15.22 9.25 -0.18
N GLY A 54 15.44 8.30 -1.10
CA GLY A 54 14.35 7.62 -1.81
C GLY A 54 13.64 6.56 -0.97
N ASP A 55 14.24 6.07 0.11
CA ASP A 55 13.66 5.00 0.95
C ASP A 55 13.70 5.31 2.45
N THR A 56 13.98 6.55 2.80
CA THR A 56 14.00 7.02 4.19
C THR A 56 13.36 8.41 4.30
N LEU A 57 12.38 8.54 5.19
CA LEU A 57 11.68 9.80 5.45
C LEU A 57 11.39 9.96 6.94
N ASP A 58 11.10 11.19 7.34
CA ASP A 58 10.73 11.51 8.72
C ASP A 58 9.24 11.89 8.76
N ILE A 59 8.50 11.24 9.66
CA ILE A 59 7.09 11.53 9.96
C ILE A 59 7.06 12.05 11.41
N ASN A 60 6.78 13.33 11.58
CA ASN A 60 6.99 14.06 12.83
C ASN A 60 8.46 13.85 13.29
N ASP A 61 8.68 13.26 14.47
CA ASP A 61 10.01 12.99 15.03
C ASP A 61 10.52 11.56 14.76
N ASN A 62 9.75 10.74 14.03
CA ASN A 62 10.08 9.34 13.75
C ASN A 62 10.73 9.19 12.38
N ARG A 63 11.92 8.58 12.35
CA ARG A 63 12.59 8.23 11.10
C ARG A 63 12.18 6.84 10.63
N ILE A 64 11.63 6.79 9.43
CA ILE A 64 11.08 5.56 8.82
C ILE A 64 11.95 5.12 7.66
N ARG A 65 12.40 3.87 7.69
CA ARG A 65 13.01 3.16 6.56
C ARG A 65 11.94 2.31 5.88
N LEU A 66 11.71 2.51 4.60
CA LEU A 66 10.72 1.73 3.86
C LEU A 66 11.09 0.23 3.87
N ALA A 67 10.16 -0.61 4.32
CA ALA A 67 10.32 -2.07 4.34
C ALA A 67 10.47 -2.63 2.93
N LEU A 68 11.38 -3.58 2.74
CA LEU A 68 11.67 -4.28 1.48
C LEU A 68 12.09 -3.40 0.29
N VAL A 69 12.18 -2.10 0.44
CA VAL A 69 12.52 -1.16 -0.65
C VAL A 69 13.98 -0.76 -0.54
N ASN A 70 14.69 -0.73 -1.66
CA ASN A 70 16.07 -0.22 -1.75
C ASN A 70 16.22 0.67 -2.96
N THR A 71 16.43 1.96 -2.72
CA THR A 71 16.62 2.97 -3.76
C THR A 71 18.11 3.21 -4.03
N PRO A 72 18.46 3.80 -5.19
CA PRO A 72 19.84 4.21 -5.45
C PRO A 72 20.37 5.17 -4.38
N GLU A 73 21.60 4.94 -3.94
CA GLU A 73 22.31 5.76 -2.96
C GLU A 73 22.79 7.09 -3.57
N ARG A 74 23.13 8.05 -2.70
CA ARG A 74 23.66 9.36 -3.12
C ARG A 74 24.87 9.18 -4.05
N GLY A 75 24.80 9.79 -5.23
CA GLY A 75 25.82 9.69 -6.27
C GLY A 75 25.58 8.58 -7.30
N GLN A 76 24.60 7.72 -7.08
CA GLN A 76 24.18 6.73 -8.06
C GLN A 76 23.11 7.30 -9.00
N GLU A 77 23.03 6.74 -10.21
CA GLU A 77 21.97 7.05 -11.15
C GLU A 77 20.62 6.67 -10.55
N GLY A 78 19.60 7.53 -10.72
CA GLY A 78 18.27 7.30 -10.17
C GLY A 78 18.03 7.90 -8.78
N TYR A 79 19.07 8.17 -7.97
CA TYR A 79 18.92 8.73 -6.62
C TYR A 79 17.96 9.94 -6.57
N MET A 80 18.23 10.95 -7.40
CA MET A 80 17.41 12.16 -7.42
C MET A 80 15.99 11.92 -7.94
N LYS A 81 15.80 10.93 -8.82
CA LYS A 81 14.48 10.58 -9.34
C LYS A 81 13.65 9.94 -8.24
N ALA A 82 14.19 8.95 -7.51
CA ALA A 82 13.53 8.30 -6.38
C ALA A 82 13.16 9.33 -5.30
N LYS A 83 14.13 10.13 -4.85
CA LYS A 83 13.89 11.17 -3.85
C LYS A 83 12.81 12.18 -4.27
N LYS A 84 12.80 12.63 -5.52
CA LYS A 84 11.77 13.55 -6.05
C LYS A 84 10.37 12.91 -6.08
N LEU A 85 10.28 11.62 -6.42
CA LEU A 85 9.00 10.91 -6.35
C LEU A 85 8.45 10.93 -4.92
N VAL A 86 9.27 10.53 -3.94
CA VAL A 86 8.88 10.54 -2.52
C VAL A 86 8.48 11.94 -2.06
N GLN A 87 9.24 12.98 -2.45
CA GLN A 87 8.88 14.37 -2.15
C GLN A 87 7.52 14.76 -2.72
N SER A 88 7.24 14.39 -3.97
CA SER A 88 5.98 14.75 -4.63
C SER A 88 4.76 14.03 -4.05
N LEU A 89 4.94 12.80 -3.59
CA LEU A 89 3.87 11.98 -3.04
C LEU A 89 3.60 12.26 -1.57
N CYS A 90 4.65 12.56 -0.78
CA CYS A 90 4.56 12.51 0.68
C CYS A 90 4.87 13.82 1.40
N LEU A 91 5.76 14.68 0.89
CA LEU A 91 6.22 15.85 1.65
C LEU A 91 5.07 16.80 1.99
N ASN A 92 4.96 17.15 3.28
CA ASN A 92 3.88 17.98 3.87
C ASN A 92 2.48 17.34 3.80
N LYS A 93 2.40 16.02 3.61
CA LYS A 93 1.14 15.28 3.62
C LYS A 93 1.03 14.39 4.85
N ASN A 94 -0.17 13.85 5.11
CA ASN A 94 -0.36 12.82 6.12
C ASN A 94 0.32 11.53 5.65
N GLY A 95 1.20 11.00 6.50
CA GLY A 95 1.84 9.71 6.35
C GLY A 95 1.32 8.75 7.41
N GLU A 96 0.81 7.61 6.99
CA GLU A 96 0.38 6.50 7.84
C GLU A 96 1.42 5.39 7.74
N VAL A 97 1.78 4.78 8.87
CA VAL A 97 2.85 3.78 8.94
C VAL A 97 2.32 2.47 9.49
N ASP A 98 2.53 1.43 8.71
CA ASP A 98 2.37 0.02 9.07
C ASP A 98 3.77 -0.55 9.33
N ILE A 99 4.11 -0.77 10.62
CA ILE A 99 5.45 -1.22 11.03
C ILE A 99 5.60 -2.71 10.74
N ASP A 100 6.70 -3.09 10.12
CA ASP A 100 7.06 -4.47 9.82
C ASP A 100 7.20 -5.30 11.11
N ASP A 101 6.25 -6.20 11.35
CA ASP A 101 6.21 -7.10 12.51
C ASP A 101 7.50 -7.93 12.65
N GLY A 102 8.11 -8.30 11.54
CA GLY A 102 9.39 -8.99 11.52
C GLY A 102 10.58 -8.12 11.95
N GLN A 103 10.40 -6.80 12.00
CA GLN A 103 11.43 -5.82 12.29
C GLN A 103 11.02 -4.80 13.36
N ARG A 104 10.09 -5.13 14.26
CA ARG A 104 9.55 -4.23 15.33
C ARG A 104 10.59 -3.59 16.24
N ARG A 105 11.83 -4.07 16.25
CA ARG A 105 12.92 -3.46 17.02
C ARG A 105 13.64 -2.36 16.24
N GLY A 106 13.11 -2.03 15.06
CA GLY A 106 13.78 -1.14 14.14
C GLY A 106 15.06 -1.74 13.53
N ASP A 107 15.74 -0.94 12.77
CA ASP A 107 17.01 -1.34 12.21
C ASP A 107 18.21 -0.96 13.13
N ARG A 108 19.42 -1.37 12.72
CA ARG A 108 20.65 -1.09 13.49
C ARG A 108 20.99 0.41 13.64
N TYR A 109 20.28 1.28 12.93
CA TYR A 109 20.44 2.73 13.00
C TYR A 109 19.34 3.41 13.83
N GLY A 110 18.45 2.64 14.46
CA GLY A 110 17.35 3.13 15.26
C GLY A 110 16.20 3.72 14.45
N ARG A 111 16.06 3.32 13.16
CA ARG A 111 14.92 3.71 12.33
C ARG A 111 13.80 2.69 12.49
N GLU A 112 12.56 3.14 12.51
CA GLU A 112 11.43 2.25 12.33
C GLU A 112 11.41 1.72 10.89
N VAL A 113 11.00 0.45 10.71
CA VAL A 113 10.91 -0.18 9.40
C VAL A 113 9.46 -0.48 9.11
N GLY A 114 8.94 -0.02 7.95
CA GLY A 114 7.52 -0.21 7.67
C GLY A 114 7.12 0.13 6.24
N VAL A 115 5.84 -0.05 5.97
CA VAL A 115 5.16 0.45 4.77
C VAL A 115 4.56 1.81 5.11
N VAL A 116 4.74 2.76 4.21
CA VAL A 116 4.22 4.12 4.38
C VAL A 116 3.14 4.39 3.34
N TYR A 117 2.03 4.92 3.82
CA TYR A 117 0.94 5.41 2.96
C TYR A 117 0.88 6.94 3.06
N CYS A 118 0.98 7.61 1.93
CA CYS A 118 0.86 9.07 1.84
C CYS A 118 -0.47 9.41 1.15
N ASP A 119 -1.41 10.01 1.87
CA ASP A 119 -2.77 10.24 1.39
C ASP A 119 -3.41 8.96 0.79
N GLY A 120 -3.18 7.80 1.41
CA GLY A 120 -3.67 6.49 0.98
C GLY A 120 -2.87 5.81 -0.14
N ILE A 121 -1.82 6.45 -0.68
CA ILE A 121 -0.92 5.87 -1.69
C ILE A 121 0.18 5.07 -0.99
N ASN A 122 0.31 3.78 -1.29
CA ASN A 122 1.39 2.93 -0.81
C ASN A 122 2.72 3.35 -1.47
N LEU A 123 3.57 4.07 -0.74
CA LEU A 123 4.84 4.60 -1.23
C LEU A 123 5.83 3.49 -1.61
N ASN A 124 5.87 2.39 -0.84
CA ASN A 124 6.75 1.25 -1.10
C ASN A 124 6.44 0.63 -2.47
N LYS A 125 5.17 0.38 -2.73
CA LYS A 125 4.67 -0.13 -4.01
C LYS A 125 4.99 0.81 -5.16
N GLU A 126 4.71 2.11 -5.02
CA GLU A 126 4.94 3.11 -6.06
C GLU A 126 6.41 3.18 -6.51
N LEU A 127 7.36 3.08 -5.57
CA LEU A 127 8.78 3.09 -5.88
C LEU A 127 9.21 1.85 -6.69
N ILE A 128 8.66 0.67 -6.37
CA ILE A 128 8.95 -0.58 -7.10
C ILE A 128 8.32 -0.53 -8.50
N GLU A 129 7.04 -0.17 -8.61
CA GLU A 129 6.31 -0.11 -9.88
C GLU A 129 6.86 0.96 -10.83
N SER A 130 7.39 2.06 -10.29
CA SER A 130 8.07 3.11 -11.07
C SER A 130 9.49 2.74 -11.51
N ASN A 131 10.01 1.56 -11.13
CA ASN A 131 11.39 1.14 -11.36
C ASN A 131 12.44 2.11 -10.76
N LEU A 132 12.08 2.79 -9.67
CA LEU A 132 12.97 3.70 -8.92
C LEU A 132 13.57 3.05 -7.68
N ALA A 133 13.16 1.83 -7.39
CA ALA A 133 13.70 0.99 -6.34
C ALA A 133 13.70 -0.47 -6.78
N ILE A 134 14.49 -1.27 -6.07
CA ILE A 134 14.46 -2.74 -6.14
C ILE A 134 13.99 -3.32 -4.80
N ILE A 135 13.47 -4.54 -4.82
CA ILE A 135 13.19 -5.26 -3.57
C ILE A 135 14.51 -5.60 -2.86
N TYR A 136 14.58 -5.28 -1.58
CA TYR A 136 15.70 -5.65 -0.72
C TYR A 136 15.51 -7.08 -0.21
N SER A 137 15.77 -8.06 -1.07
CA SER A 137 15.47 -9.49 -0.89
C SER A 137 16.06 -10.10 0.39
N LYS A 138 17.12 -9.51 0.95
CA LYS A 138 17.72 -9.93 2.23
C LYS A 138 16.69 -10.02 3.38
N TYR A 139 15.63 -9.26 3.32
CA TYR A 139 14.62 -9.18 4.38
C TYR A 139 13.31 -9.90 4.03
N CYS A 140 13.23 -10.56 2.87
CA CYS A 140 12.03 -11.28 2.45
C CYS A 140 11.60 -12.37 3.44
N ASP A 141 12.54 -13.07 4.05
CA ASP A 141 12.26 -14.19 4.97
C ASP A 141 11.65 -13.73 6.31
N ILE A 142 11.83 -12.46 6.68
CA ILE A 142 11.40 -11.95 7.98
C ILE A 142 10.30 -10.88 7.88
N SER A 143 10.19 -10.21 6.74
CA SER A 143 9.19 -9.16 6.55
C SER A 143 7.79 -9.75 6.34
N GLU A 144 6.81 -9.25 7.08
CA GLU A 144 5.41 -9.62 6.88
C GLU A 144 4.88 -9.18 5.50
N PHE A 145 5.48 -8.15 4.90
CA PHE A 145 5.10 -7.61 3.59
C PHE A 145 5.62 -8.44 2.41
N SER A 146 6.38 -9.50 2.64
CA SER A 146 6.96 -10.33 1.55
C SER A 146 5.93 -10.99 0.65
N ASN A 147 4.69 -11.20 1.15
CA ASN A 147 3.58 -11.78 0.40
C ASN A 147 2.66 -10.74 -0.25
N GLU A 148 2.90 -9.44 -0.05
CA GLU A 148 2.17 -8.38 -0.72
C GLU A 148 2.38 -8.42 -2.24
N GLU A 149 1.37 -8.06 -3.04
CA GLU A 149 1.40 -8.17 -4.50
C GLU A 149 2.61 -7.50 -5.15
N TRP A 150 3.06 -6.38 -4.57
CA TRP A 150 4.21 -5.60 -5.06
C TRP A 150 5.56 -6.21 -4.68
N ALA A 151 5.64 -7.03 -3.62
CA ALA A 151 6.89 -7.63 -3.12
C ALA A 151 7.03 -9.10 -3.53
N LYS A 152 5.93 -9.86 -3.50
CA LYS A 152 5.88 -11.31 -3.72
C LYS A 152 6.62 -11.80 -4.96
N PRO A 153 6.54 -11.15 -6.16
CA PRO A 153 7.27 -11.63 -7.34
C PRO A 153 8.79 -11.66 -7.19
N TYR A 154 9.33 -10.94 -6.20
CA TYR A 154 10.77 -10.76 -5.97
C TYR A 154 11.25 -11.43 -4.69
N CYS A 155 10.33 -11.87 -3.82
CA CYS A 155 10.63 -12.52 -2.54
C CYS A 155 10.48 -14.05 -2.57
N ASN A 156 10.13 -14.63 -3.73
CA ASN A 156 9.97 -16.08 -3.93
C ASN A 156 11.14 -16.67 -4.69
#